data_1daf6b765a46fabe1f14795e26787bc6
#
_entry.id   1daf6b765a46fabe1f14795e26787bc6
#
_cell.length_a   1.000
_cell.length_b   1.000
_cell.length_c   1.000
_cell.angle_alpha   90.00
_cell.angle_beta   90.00
_cell.angle_gamma   90.00
#
_symmetry.space_group_name_H-M   'P 1'
#
loop_
_entity.id
_entity.type
_entity.pdbx_description
1 polymer ?
#
loop_
_entity_poly.entity_id
_entity_poly.type
_entity_poly.pdbx_seq_one_letter_code
_entity_poly.pdbx_strand_id
1 'polypeptide(L)'
;MATATHVPIEVYLRSSYEPDAEYVDGQIEERPVGENDHSAWQEAICFWFRQHAQDWNVRVRPELRIQVAATRFRVPDVTVLDRAQPTEQIITHPPLVVFEVLSPEDRMQRLKQKMEDYRSMGIPEIWVIDPQDGTYYRYEERQLLRRDSFAYAARGIVFEMDRIKDLLN
;
A
#
# COMPACT_ATOMS: atom_id res chain seq x y z
N MET A 1 8.33 32.19 6.58
CA MET A 1 8.11 30.74 6.57
C MET A 1 6.63 30.49 6.86
N ALA A 2 5.92 29.86 5.95
CA ALA A 2 4.56 29.42 6.26
C ALA A 2 4.65 28.31 7.31
N THR A 3 4.12 28.55 8.48
CA THR A 3 3.90 27.52 9.50
C THR A 3 2.90 26.54 8.93
N ALA A 4 3.32 25.29 8.69
CA ALA A 4 2.40 24.25 8.28
C ALA A 4 1.29 24.16 9.33
N THR A 5 0.05 24.31 8.90
CA THR A 5 -1.11 24.29 9.79
C THR A 5 -1.30 22.87 10.29
N HIS A 6 -1.22 22.68 11.61
CA HIS A 6 -1.52 21.39 12.22
C HIS A 6 -3.01 21.09 12.11
N VAL A 7 -3.34 19.96 11.49
CA VAL A 7 -4.71 19.48 11.35
C VAL A 7 -5.00 18.44 12.44
N PRO A 8 -6.04 18.62 13.27
CA PRO A 8 -6.43 17.59 14.22
C PRO A 8 -6.87 16.29 13.54
N ILE A 9 -6.57 15.13 14.14
CA ILE A 9 -6.94 13.81 13.61
C ILE A 9 -8.43 13.71 13.29
N GLU A 10 -9.27 14.24 14.19
CA GLU A 10 -10.74 14.19 14.04
C GLU A 10 -11.20 14.95 12.79
N VAL A 11 -10.51 16.03 12.43
CA VAL A 11 -10.79 16.79 11.22
C VAL A 11 -10.42 15.96 9.99
N TYR A 12 -9.22 15.35 9.99
CA TYR A 12 -8.80 14.46 8.91
C TYR A 12 -9.78 13.29 8.70
N LEU A 13 -10.18 12.61 9.77
CA LEU A 13 -11.05 11.44 9.70
C LEU A 13 -12.46 11.75 9.21
N ARG A 14 -12.93 12.98 9.38
CA ARG A 14 -14.26 13.45 8.95
C ARG A 14 -14.25 14.16 7.61
N SER A 15 -13.08 14.38 7.02
CA SER A 15 -12.91 15.12 5.77
C SER A 15 -12.71 14.18 4.60
N SER A 16 -13.17 14.61 3.43
CA SER A 16 -12.85 13.98 2.15
C SER A 16 -11.82 14.84 1.43
N TYR A 17 -10.89 14.19 0.75
CA TYR A 17 -9.81 14.86 0.01
C TYR A 17 -9.86 14.41 -1.45
N GLU A 18 -9.65 15.36 -2.36
CA GLU A 18 -9.58 15.14 -3.80
C GLU A 18 -8.27 15.76 -4.34
N PRO A 19 -7.25 14.96 -4.71
CA PRO A 19 -7.15 13.51 -4.54
C PRO A 19 -7.11 13.08 -3.08
N ASP A 20 -7.30 11.78 -2.83
CA ASP A 20 -7.24 11.23 -1.48
C ASP A 20 -5.90 11.55 -0.80
N ALA A 21 -5.91 11.67 0.52
CA ALA A 21 -4.75 12.14 1.27
C ALA A 21 -4.42 11.26 2.48
N GLU A 22 -3.14 11.22 2.79
CA GLU A 22 -2.59 10.60 4.00
C GLU A 22 -2.45 11.64 5.11
N TYR A 23 -2.28 11.17 6.34
CA TYR A 23 -2.08 12.02 7.51
C TYR A 23 -0.83 11.59 8.24
N VAL A 24 0.09 12.52 8.44
CA VAL A 24 1.38 12.27 9.11
C VAL A 24 1.63 13.35 10.15
N ASP A 25 1.47 12.98 11.42
CA ASP A 25 1.80 13.82 12.57
C ASP A 25 1.22 15.25 12.48
N GLY A 26 -0.04 15.37 12.10
CA GLY A 26 -0.73 16.66 11.96
C GLY A 26 -0.66 17.29 10.59
N GLN A 27 0.01 16.66 9.62
CA GLN A 27 0.14 17.16 8.26
C GLN A 27 -0.69 16.33 7.28
N ILE A 28 -1.36 16.99 6.36
CA ILE A 28 -2.03 16.34 5.24
C ILE A 28 -1.00 16.15 4.12
N GLU A 29 -0.83 14.91 3.70
CA GLU A 29 0.01 14.55 2.55
C GLU A 29 -0.88 14.09 1.41
N GLU A 30 -1.03 14.93 0.38
CA GLU A 30 -1.80 14.56 -0.82
C GLU A 30 -1.13 13.42 -1.57
N ARG A 31 -1.94 12.48 -2.04
CA ARG A 31 -1.49 11.40 -2.92
C ARG A 31 -1.47 11.91 -4.36
N PRO A 32 -0.50 11.45 -5.19
CA PRO A 32 -0.52 11.74 -6.62
C PRO A 32 -1.80 11.22 -7.27
N VAL A 33 -2.27 11.91 -8.30
CA VAL A 33 -3.37 11.39 -9.14
C VAL A 33 -2.84 10.22 -9.95
N GLY A 34 -3.56 9.10 -9.96
CA GLY A 34 -3.18 7.92 -10.73
C GLY A 34 -3.29 8.16 -12.23
N GLU A 35 -2.20 7.93 -12.95
CA GLU A 35 -2.17 7.86 -14.40
C GLU A 35 -2.50 6.44 -14.88
N ASN A 36 -2.61 6.25 -16.19
CA ASN A 36 -3.03 4.98 -16.77
C ASN A 36 -2.22 3.78 -16.27
N ASP A 37 -0.91 3.88 -16.26
CA ASP A 37 -0.04 2.75 -15.88
C ASP A 37 -0.18 2.43 -14.39
N HIS A 38 -0.26 3.45 -13.55
CA HIS A 38 -0.52 3.28 -12.12
C HIS A 38 -1.85 2.55 -11.89
N SER A 39 -2.91 3.03 -12.54
CA SER A 39 -4.25 2.44 -12.42
C SER A 39 -4.32 1.01 -12.94
N ALA A 40 -3.64 0.72 -14.05
CA ALA A 40 -3.58 -0.60 -14.63
C ALA A 40 -2.89 -1.61 -13.69
N TRP A 41 -1.78 -1.21 -13.08
CA TRP A 41 -1.11 -2.05 -12.08
C TRP A 41 -1.96 -2.27 -10.84
N GLN A 42 -2.60 -1.23 -10.34
CA GLN A 42 -3.50 -1.34 -9.18
C GLN A 42 -4.64 -2.33 -9.45
N GLU A 43 -5.26 -2.24 -10.61
CA GLU A 43 -6.30 -3.18 -11.05
C GLU A 43 -5.77 -4.60 -11.15
N ALA A 44 -4.61 -4.80 -11.80
CA ALA A 44 -4.02 -6.12 -12.00
C ALA A 44 -3.69 -6.81 -10.67
N ILE A 45 -3.12 -6.08 -9.70
CA ILE A 45 -2.84 -6.60 -8.36
C ILE A 45 -4.14 -7.01 -7.66
N CYS A 46 -5.14 -6.14 -7.68
CA CYS A 46 -6.44 -6.43 -7.08
C CYS A 46 -7.09 -7.65 -7.70
N PHE A 47 -7.05 -7.77 -9.03
CA PHE A 47 -7.61 -8.90 -9.77
C PHE A 47 -6.90 -10.21 -9.41
N TRP A 48 -5.57 -10.21 -9.38
CA TRP A 48 -4.76 -11.38 -9.03
C TRP A 48 -5.12 -11.92 -7.65
N PHE A 49 -5.10 -11.07 -6.63
CA PHE A 49 -5.43 -11.49 -5.27
C PHE A 49 -6.90 -11.85 -5.11
N ARG A 50 -7.81 -11.22 -5.86
CA ARG A 50 -9.22 -11.57 -5.83
C ARG A 50 -9.49 -12.95 -6.41
N GLN A 51 -8.80 -13.33 -7.48
CA GLN A 51 -8.89 -14.69 -8.07
C GLN A 51 -8.51 -15.77 -7.05
N HIS A 52 -7.52 -15.49 -6.20
CA HIS A 52 -6.99 -16.43 -5.22
C HIS A 52 -7.52 -16.20 -3.79
N ALA A 53 -8.46 -15.27 -3.63
CA ALA A 53 -8.90 -14.83 -2.30
C ALA A 53 -9.44 -15.97 -1.44
N GLN A 54 -10.13 -16.92 -2.04
CA GLN A 54 -10.69 -18.07 -1.35
C GLN A 54 -9.61 -19.08 -0.94
N ASP A 55 -8.73 -19.41 -1.87
CA ASP A 55 -7.66 -20.40 -1.65
C ASP A 55 -6.64 -19.91 -0.62
N TRP A 56 -6.34 -18.61 -0.64
CA TRP A 56 -5.38 -18.00 0.28
C TRP A 56 -6.01 -17.42 1.54
N ASN A 57 -7.34 -17.49 1.64
CA ASN A 57 -8.12 -16.93 2.74
C ASN A 57 -7.81 -15.43 3.00
N VAL A 58 -7.83 -14.66 1.94
CA VAL A 58 -7.51 -13.22 1.97
C VAL A 58 -8.64 -12.36 1.40
N ARG A 59 -8.58 -11.08 1.70
CA ARG A 59 -9.38 -10.03 1.06
C ARG A 59 -8.43 -9.00 0.48
N VAL A 60 -8.72 -8.47 -0.70
CA VAL A 60 -7.94 -7.40 -1.32
C VAL A 60 -8.79 -6.14 -1.43
N ARG A 61 -8.19 -4.99 -1.16
CA ARG A 61 -8.84 -3.67 -1.25
C ARG A 61 -7.89 -2.64 -1.85
N PRO A 62 -8.33 -1.88 -2.83
CA PRO A 62 -7.60 -0.69 -3.28
C PRO A 62 -7.82 0.46 -2.30
N GLU A 63 -6.83 1.31 -2.16
CA GLU A 63 -6.92 2.62 -1.51
C GLU A 63 -7.60 2.60 -0.13
N LEU A 64 -7.26 1.59 0.67
CA LEU A 64 -7.83 1.41 2.00
C LEU A 64 -7.00 2.19 3.03
N ARG A 65 -7.66 3.02 3.81
CA ARG A 65 -7.00 3.77 4.89
C ARG A 65 -6.59 2.83 6.01
N ILE A 66 -5.32 2.92 6.41
CA ILE A 66 -4.77 2.17 7.55
C ILE A 66 -4.12 3.12 8.55
N GLN A 67 -4.31 2.85 9.83
CA GLN A 67 -3.65 3.56 10.90
C GLN A 67 -2.34 2.86 11.25
N VAL A 68 -1.23 3.39 10.76
CA VAL A 68 0.10 2.79 10.94
C VAL A 68 0.74 3.15 12.27
N ALA A 69 0.32 4.25 12.87
CA ALA A 69 0.74 4.71 14.19
C ALA A 69 -0.35 5.61 14.80
N ALA A 70 -0.23 5.97 16.07
CA ALA A 70 -1.23 6.77 16.77
C ALA A 70 -1.61 8.06 16.04
N THR A 71 -0.64 8.72 15.38
CA THR A 71 -0.81 9.98 14.66
C THR A 71 -0.51 9.88 13.17
N ARG A 72 -0.53 8.66 12.60
CA ARG A 72 -0.22 8.43 11.18
C ARG A 72 -1.22 7.51 10.52
N PHE A 73 -1.74 7.96 9.38
CA PHE A 73 -2.65 7.20 8.53
C PHE A 73 -2.09 7.18 7.11
N ARG A 74 -1.97 5.99 6.55
CA ARG A 74 -1.53 5.78 5.17
C ARG A 74 -2.64 5.18 4.34
N VAL A 75 -2.55 5.37 3.03
CA VAL A 75 -3.49 4.82 2.06
C VAL A 75 -2.67 4.06 1.00
N PRO A 76 -2.31 2.79 1.25
CA PRO A 76 -1.62 1.99 0.23
C PRO A 76 -2.45 1.85 -1.03
N ASP A 77 -1.79 1.74 -2.18
CA ASP A 77 -2.50 1.53 -3.44
C ASP A 77 -3.29 0.23 -3.44
N VAL A 78 -2.72 -0.83 -2.86
CA VAL A 78 -3.43 -2.10 -2.65
C VAL A 78 -3.07 -2.68 -1.29
N THR A 79 -4.08 -3.16 -0.58
CA THR A 79 -3.93 -3.83 0.72
C THR A 79 -4.55 -5.22 0.66
N VAL A 80 -3.79 -6.22 1.12
CA VAL A 80 -4.27 -7.61 1.27
C VAL A 80 -4.44 -7.91 2.74
N LEU A 81 -5.66 -8.25 3.12
CA LEU A 81 -6.07 -8.50 4.49
C LEU A 81 -6.29 -10.00 4.74
N ASP A 82 -6.04 -10.44 5.97
CA ASP A 82 -6.45 -11.75 6.42
C ASP A 82 -7.98 -11.81 6.53
N ARG A 83 -8.62 -12.78 5.84
CA ARG A 83 -10.07 -12.95 5.89
C ARG A 83 -10.56 -13.35 7.28
N ALA A 84 -9.71 -13.93 8.11
CA ALA A 84 -10.04 -14.30 9.49
C ALA A 84 -10.13 -13.08 10.42
N GLN A 85 -9.52 -11.95 10.05
CA GLN A 85 -9.60 -10.72 10.84
C GLN A 85 -10.94 -10.00 10.65
N PRO A 86 -11.43 -9.29 11.69
CA PRO A 86 -12.64 -8.49 11.57
C PRO A 86 -12.58 -7.46 10.46
N THR A 87 -13.72 -7.12 9.88
CA THR A 87 -13.83 -6.03 8.90
C THR A 87 -13.87 -4.69 9.63
N GLU A 88 -12.91 -3.82 9.33
CA GLU A 88 -12.84 -2.45 9.84
C GLU A 88 -12.95 -1.45 8.69
N GLN A 89 -13.53 -0.28 8.93
CA GLN A 89 -13.58 0.79 7.93
C GLN A 89 -12.22 1.47 7.75
N ILE A 90 -11.50 1.65 8.83
CA ILE A 90 -10.10 2.06 8.87
C ILE A 90 -9.34 0.93 9.56
N ILE A 91 -8.34 0.40 8.91
CA ILE A 91 -7.61 -0.76 9.42
C ILE A 91 -6.69 -0.33 10.57
N THR A 92 -6.80 -1.00 11.71
CA THR A 92 -5.96 -0.75 12.89
C THR A 92 -5.03 -1.90 13.23
N HIS A 93 -5.24 -3.08 12.63
CA HIS A 93 -4.34 -4.23 12.74
C HIS A 93 -3.47 -4.37 11.49
N PRO A 94 -2.28 -4.96 11.59
CA PRO A 94 -1.41 -5.11 10.42
C PRO A 94 -2.07 -5.95 9.32
N PRO A 95 -2.19 -5.43 8.09
CA PRO A 95 -2.53 -6.26 6.95
C PRO A 95 -1.42 -7.27 6.63
N LEU A 96 -1.71 -8.24 5.76
CA LEU A 96 -0.71 -9.23 5.33
C LEU A 96 0.27 -8.65 4.32
N VAL A 97 -0.24 -7.85 3.39
CA VAL A 97 0.54 -7.28 2.30
C VAL A 97 0.06 -5.86 2.00
N VAL A 98 0.98 -4.98 1.71
CA VAL A 98 0.70 -3.69 1.07
C VAL A 98 1.54 -3.55 -0.19
N PHE A 99 0.95 -2.94 -1.21
CA PHE A 99 1.60 -2.57 -2.45
C PHE A 99 1.51 -1.07 -2.66
N GLU A 100 2.63 -0.48 -3.02
CA GLU A 100 2.70 0.88 -3.56
C GLU A 100 3.12 0.79 -5.02
N VAL A 101 2.41 1.47 -5.89
CA VAL A 101 2.75 1.61 -7.30
C VAL A 101 3.30 3.01 -7.50
N LEU A 102 4.55 3.13 -7.93
CA LEU A 102 5.19 4.43 -8.08
C LEU A 102 4.49 5.27 -9.13
N SER A 103 4.38 6.56 -8.86
CA SER A 103 4.02 7.58 -9.84
C SER A 103 5.19 8.54 -10.08
N PRO A 104 5.20 9.29 -11.22
CA PRO A 104 6.31 10.18 -11.53
C PRO A 104 6.59 11.26 -10.48
N GLU A 105 5.58 11.63 -9.70
CA GLU A 105 5.70 12.63 -8.64
C GLU A 105 6.23 12.10 -7.32
N ASP A 106 6.40 10.77 -7.19
CA ASP A 106 6.89 10.18 -5.95
C ASP A 106 8.31 10.62 -5.61
N ARG A 107 8.49 10.95 -4.33
CA ARG A 107 9.78 11.33 -3.77
C ARG A 107 10.36 10.17 -2.97
N MET A 108 11.62 9.86 -3.20
CA MET A 108 12.29 8.71 -2.55
C MET A 108 12.27 8.81 -1.02
N GLN A 109 12.47 10.01 -0.47
CA GLN A 109 12.43 10.21 0.98
C GLN A 109 11.06 9.91 1.57
N ARG A 110 9.99 10.38 0.90
CA ARG A 110 8.61 10.14 1.32
C ARG A 110 8.25 8.66 1.22
N LEU A 111 8.68 8.01 0.14
CA LEU A 111 8.49 6.58 -0.05
C LEU A 111 9.15 5.77 1.07
N LYS A 112 10.40 6.07 1.40
CA LYS A 112 11.11 5.39 2.50
C LYS A 112 10.42 5.56 3.84
N GLN A 113 9.87 6.73 4.12
CA GLN A 113 9.10 6.99 5.33
C GLN A 113 7.84 6.12 5.37
N LYS A 114 7.13 6.00 4.27
CA LYS A 114 5.94 5.11 4.16
C LYS A 114 6.32 3.65 4.41
N MET A 115 7.41 3.19 3.79
CA MET A 115 7.89 1.81 3.99
C MET A 115 8.21 1.55 5.46
N GLU A 116 8.84 2.50 6.12
CA GLU A 116 9.18 2.38 7.53
C GLU A 116 7.93 2.40 8.43
N ASP A 117 6.92 3.19 8.09
CA ASP A 117 5.63 3.19 8.77
C ASP A 117 4.94 1.81 8.66
N TYR A 118 4.95 1.20 7.47
CA TYR A 118 4.40 -0.12 7.26
C TYR A 118 5.16 -1.20 8.04
N ARG A 119 6.48 -1.15 8.00
CA ARG A 119 7.32 -2.07 8.75
C ARG A 119 7.08 -1.95 10.27
N SER A 120 7.01 -0.73 10.79
CA SER A 120 6.79 -0.47 12.21
C SER A 120 5.42 -0.92 12.69
N MET A 121 4.41 -0.89 11.82
CA MET A 121 3.09 -1.45 12.10
C MET A 121 3.11 -2.98 12.22
N GLY A 122 4.11 -3.64 11.64
CA GLY A 122 4.24 -5.09 11.63
C GLY A 122 3.68 -5.76 10.38
N ILE A 123 3.57 -5.04 9.27
CA ILE A 123 3.14 -5.62 7.99
C ILE A 123 4.26 -6.51 7.45
N PRO A 124 4.00 -7.82 7.23
CA PRO A 124 5.08 -8.74 6.86
C PRO A 124 5.54 -8.62 5.42
N GLU A 125 4.66 -8.25 4.49
CA GLU A 125 4.95 -8.14 3.06
C GLU A 125 4.69 -6.72 2.58
N ILE A 126 5.75 -6.02 2.23
CA ILE A 126 5.72 -4.62 1.78
C ILE A 126 6.38 -4.55 0.41
N TRP A 127 5.62 -4.19 -0.61
CA TRP A 127 6.06 -4.23 -1.99
C TRP A 127 5.89 -2.88 -2.68
N VAL A 128 6.85 -2.58 -3.57
CA VAL A 128 6.83 -1.41 -4.44
C VAL A 128 6.98 -1.88 -5.87
N ILE A 129 6.14 -1.36 -6.75
CA ILE A 129 6.19 -1.64 -8.18
C ILE A 129 6.52 -0.36 -8.91
N ASP A 130 7.54 -0.40 -9.76
CA ASP A 130 7.83 0.68 -10.70
C ASP A 130 7.16 0.35 -12.04
N PRO A 131 6.06 1.02 -12.40
CA PRO A 131 5.36 0.73 -13.64
C PRO A 131 6.13 1.15 -14.89
N GLN A 132 7.11 2.04 -14.75
CA GLN A 132 7.89 2.55 -15.88
C GLN A 132 8.73 1.46 -16.55
N ASP A 133 9.35 0.61 -15.75
CA ASP A 133 10.20 -0.47 -16.26
C ASP A 133 9.69 -1.87 -15.86
N GLY A 134 8.62 -1.95 -15.09
CA GLY A 134 8.04 -3.21 -14.63
C GLY A 134 8.91 -3.95 -13.64
N THR A 135 9.65 -3.23 -12.81
CA THR A 135 10.45 -3.83 -11.74
C THR A 135 9.67 -3.89 -10.43
N TYR A 136 10.02 -4.89 -9.62
CA TYR A 136 9.39 -5.18 -8.34
C TYR A 136 10.42 -5.12 -7.24
N TYR A 137 10.05 -4.46 -6.12
CA TYR A 137 10.90 -4.34 -4.96
C TYR A 137 10.13 -4.81 -3.73
N ARG A 138 10.79 -5.60 -2.89
CA ARG A 138 10.31 -5.93 -1.56
C ARG A 138 11.08 -5.10 -0.54
N TYR A 139 10.38 -4.50 0.40
CA TYR A 139 11.02 -3.78 1.50
C TYR A 139 11.38 -4.76 2.60
N GLU A 140 12.65 -5.02 2.75
CA GLU A 140 13.22 -5.94 3.74
C GLU A 140 14.53 -5.38 4.28
N GLU A 141 14.82 -5.59 5.55
CA GLU A 141 16.04 -5.09 6.20
C GLU A 141 16.25 -3.58 5.99
N ARG A 142 15.15 -2.81 5.98
CA ARG A 142 15.11 -1.36 5.73
C ARG A 142 15.65 -0.92 4.38
N GLN A 143 15.54 -1.79 3.38
CA GLN A 143 15.96 -1.54 2.01
C GLN A 143 14.91 -2.02 1.02
N LEU A 144 14.83 -1.35 -0.11
CA LEU A 144 14.08 -1.83 -1.27
C LEU A 144 14.99 -2.77 -2.06
N LEU A 145 14.72 -4.05 -2.02
CA LEU A 145 15.47 -5.08 -2.73
C LEU A 145 14.65 -5.62 -3.89
N ARG A 146 15.26 -5.69 -5.06
CA ARG A 146 14.61 -6.27 -6.23
C ARG A 146 14.29 -7.73 -5.99
N ARG A 147 13.03 -8.10 -6.25
CA ARG A 147 12.53 -9.46 -6.12
C ARG A 147 11.53 -9.74 -7.23
N ASP A 148 11.75 -10.85 -7.95
CA ASP A 148 10.86 -11.26 -9.04
C ASP A 148 9.80 -12.27 -8.59
N SER A 149 9.96 -12.85 -7.39
CA SER A 149 9.03 -13.82 -6.81
C SER A 149 8.43 -13.29 -5.51
N PHE A 150 7.12 -13.50 -5.36
CA PHE A 150 6.41 -13.28 -4.11
C PHE A 150 6.40 -14.60 -3.32
N ALA A 151 6.90 -14.59 -2.10
CA ALA A 151 6.89 -15.76 -1.23
C ALA A 151 6.49 -15.38 0.19
N TYR A 152 5.29 -15.77 0.58
CA TYR A 152 4.81 -15.64 1.95
C TYR A 152 4.59 -17.06 2.52
N ALA A 153 5.66 -17.67 2.98
CA ALA A 153 5.71 -19.08 3.37
C ALA A 153 4.70 -19.43 4.47
N ALA A 154 4.51 -18.55 5.45
CA ALA A 154 3.56 -18.76 6.55
C ALA A 154 2.12 -18.96 6.08
N ARG A 155 1.77 -18.48 4.87
CA ARG A 155 0.44 -18.60 4.26
C ARG A 155 0.41 -19.56 3.09
N GLY A 156 1.54 -20.12 2.71
CA GLY A 156 1.65 -20.98 1.51
C GLY A 156 1.42 -20.23 0.20
N ILE A 157 1.65 -18.92 0.18
CA ILE A 157 1.45 -18.07 -1.01
C ILE A 157 2.80 -17.90 -1.69
N VAL A 158 2.95 -18.46 -2.89
CA VAL A 158 4.16 -18.35 -3.72
C VAL A 158 3.75 -18.16 -5.17
N PHE A 159 4.26 -17.12 -5.82
CA PHE A 159 4.06 -16.89 -7.25
C PHE A 159 5.13 -15.95 -7.82
N GLU A 160 5.36 -16.04 -9.12
CA GLU A 160 6.20 -15.08 -9.84
C GLU A 160 5.43 -13.77 -10.05
N MET A 161 6.06 -12.63 -9.78
CA MET A 161 5.43 -11.30 -9.92
C MET A 161 4.98 -11.02 -11.36
N ASP A 162 5.65 -11.60 -12.35
CA ASP A 162 5.25 -11.48 -13.75
C ASP A 162 3.84 -12.04 -14.03
N ARG A 163 3.30 -12.88 -13.16
CA ARG A 163 1.91 -13.35 -13.27
C ARG A 163 0.91 -12.20 -13.12
N ILE A 164 1.23 -11.22 -12.30
CA ILE A 164 0.43 -9.98 -12.19
C ILE A 164 0.64 -9.14 -13.44
N LYS A 165 1.88 -8.99 -13.90
CA LYS A 165 2.22 -8.24 -15.12
C LYS A 165 1.48 -8.78 -16.35
N ASP A 166 1.32 -10.10 -16.46
CA ASP A 166 0.57 -10.73 -17.55
C ASP A 166 -0.91 -10.32 -17.60
N LEU A 167 -1.43 -9.71 -16.53
CA LEU A 167 -2.81 -9.21 -16.46
C LEU A 167 -2.95 -7.76 -16.94
N LEU A 168 -1.84 -7.09 -17.24
CA LEU A 168 -1.86 -5.74 -17.82
C LEU A 168 -2.25 -5.85 -19.30
N ASN A 169 -3.26 -5.07 -19.70
CA ASN A 169 -3.75 -5.04 -21.09
C ASN A 169 -3.47 -3.69 -21.73
#